data_f19d8eb809f856b85cdedfe4b57ec8fc
#
_entry.id   f19d8eb809f856b85cdedfe4b57ec8fc
#
_cell.length_a   1.000
_cell.length_b   1.000
_cell.length_c   1.000
_cell.angle_alpha   90.00
_cell.angle_beta   90.00
_cell.angle_gamma   90.00
#
_symmetry.space_group_name_H-M   'P 1'
#
loop_
_entity.id
_entity.type
_entity.pdbx_description
1 polymer ?
#
loop_
_entity_poly.entity_id
_entity_poly.type
_entity_poly.pdbx_seq_one_letter_code
_entity_poly.pdbx_strand_id
1 'polypeptide(L)'
;MFHYSIPAGGFQHFLLFGNCCIKLPVFGHTSHMKNKFILCGLMGWCLEIFWTGLKSFQRRQMKLEGHSSIWMFPIYGMAAFIGPASRFLRRRSLWLRGSIYTCCIFLTEFVTGSFLKKHNMCPWDYSKARFNIRGIIRLDYAPVWFLTGLLYERILRIEDGRAGS
;
A
#
# COMPACT_ATOMS: atom_id res chain seq x y z
N MET A 1 4.20 -39.42 -28.13
CA MET A 1 3.99 -38.21 -28.99
C MET A 1 2.63 -37.65 -28.61
N PHE A 2 2.60 -36.80 -27.58
CA PHE A 2 1.37 -36.16 -27.11
C PHE A 2 1.46 -34.67 -27.40
N HIS A 3 0.69 -34.22 -28.39
CA HIS A 3 0.48 -32.81 -28.71
C HIS A 3 -0.39 -32.19 -27.63
N TYR A 4 0.15 -31.30 -26.83
CA TYR A 4 -0.61 -30.43 -25.95
C TYR A 4 -0.77 -29.07 -26.65
N SER A 5 -1.97 -28.80 -27.13
CA SER A 5 -2.36 -27.49 -27.66
C SER A 5 -2.50 -26.50 -26.51
N ILE A 6 -1.70 -25.44 -26.53
CA ILE A 6 -1.79 -24.31 -25.59
C ILE A 6 -2.84 -23.34 -26.14
N PRO A 7 -3.88 -22.98 -25.39
CA PRO A 7 -4.81 -21.91 -25.82
C PRO A 7 -4.09 -20.56 -25.70
N ALA A 8 -4.11 -19.81 -26.83
CA ALA A 8 -3.67 -18.43 -26.90
C ALA A 8 -4.61 -17.54 -26.10
N GLY A 9 -4.08 -16.75 -25.16
CA GLY A 9 -4.84 -15.71 -24.48
C GLY A 9 -4.46 -15.50 -23.03
N GLY A 10 -3.27 -14.99 -22.78
CA GLY A 10 -2.88 -14.55 -21.44
C GLY A 10 -1.61 -13.74 -21.48
N PHE A 11 -1.74 -12.44 -21.71
CA PHE A 11 -0.60 -11.52 -21.64
C PHE A 11 -0.10 -11.47 -20.19
N GLN A 12 1.12 -11.95 -19.98
CA GLN A 12 1.81 -11.92 -18.70
C GLN A 12 2.42 -10.53 -18.49
N HIS A 13 1.94 -9.78 -17.51
CA HIS A 13 2.57 -8.52 -17.11
C HIS A 13 3.50 -8.76 -15.92
N PHE A 14 4.77 -8.45 -16.13
CA PHE A 14 5.82 -8.48 -15.12
C PHE A 14 6.01 -7.08 -14.52
N LEU A 15 5.94 -6.97 -13.21
CA LEU A 15 6.48 -5.83 -12.48
C LEU A 15 7.85 -6.22 -11.94
N LEU A 16 8.90 -5.64 -12.53
CA LEU A 16 10.28 -5.83 -12.09
C LEU A 16 10.59 -4.85 -10.95
N PHE A 17 10.59 -5.35 -9.73
CA PHE A 17 11.32 -4.73 -8.63
C PHE A 17 12.47 -5.64 -8.29
N GLY A 18 13.68 -5.30 -8.75
CA GLY A 18 14.91 -6.08 -8.56
C GLY A 18 14.65 -7.58 -8.51
N ASN A 19 15.25 -8.42 -9.25
CA ASN A 19 15.21 -9.89 -9.34
C ASN A 19 14.09 -10.72 -8.64
N CYS A 20 13.02 -10.09 -8.13
CA CYS A 20 11.87 -10.78 -7.52
C CYS A 20 10.67 -10.70 -8.48
N CYS A 21 10.46 -11.74 -9.28
CA CYS A 21 9.29 -11.86 -10.16
C CYS A 21 8.09 -12.33 -9.34
N ILE A 22 7.18 -11.42 -8.96
CA ILE A 22 5.90 -11.80 -8.37
C ILE A 22 4.88 -11.96 -9.50
N LYS A 23 4.45 -13.19 -9.74
CA LYS A 23 3.36 -13.53 -10.65
C LYS A 23 2.03 -13.29 -9.92
N LEU A 24 1.36 -12.16 -10.22
CA LEU A 24 0.04 -11.89 -9.65
C LEU A 24 -1.05 -12.67 -10.42
N PRO A 25 -1.94 -13.39 -9.75
CA PRO A 25 -3.04 -14.10 -10.41
C PRO A 25 -4.05 -13.10 -10.99
N VAL A 26 -4.35 -13.23 -12.28
CA VAL A 26 -5.44 -12.49 -12.95
C VAL A 26 -6.75 -13.23 -12.67
N PHE A 27 -7.56 -12.70 -11.74
CA PHE A 27 -8.88 -13.22 -11.41
C PHE A 27 -10.00 -12.37 -12.07
N GLY A 28 -11.07 -13.03 -12.51
CA GLY A 28 -12.18 -12.44 -13.27
C GLY A 28 -12.99 -11.35 -12.53
N HIS A 29 -13.90 -10.72 -13.23
CA HIS A 29 -14.56 -9.42 -13.02
C HIS A 29 -15.21 -9.15 -11.63
N THR A 30 -15.61 -10.14 -10.86
CA THR A 30 -16.15 -9.99 -9.49
C THR A 30 -15.07 -9.78 -8.42
N SER A 31 -13.81 -9.93 -8.79
CA SER A 31 -12.66 -9.83 -7.88
C SER A 31 -11.88 -8.51 -7.98
N HIS A 32 -12.32 -7.56 -8.81
CA HIS A 32 -11.55 -6.33 -9.08
C HIS A 32 -11.17 -5.54 -7.81
N MET A 33 -12.11 -5.36 -6.86
CA MET A 33 -11.79 -4.72 -5.58
C MET A 33 -10.92 -5.61 -4.68
N LYS A 34 -11.15 -6.93 -4.68
CA LYS A 34 -10.33 -7.88 -3.92
C LYS A 34 -8.89 -7.89 -4.41
N ASN A 35 -8.70 -7.88 -5.74
CA ASN A 35 -7.37 -7.84 -6.34
C ASN A 35 -6.64 -6.53 -6.00
N LYS A 36 -7.33 -5.39 -6.03
CA LYS A 36 -6.80 -4.10 -5.61
C LYS A 36 -6.41 -4.10 -4.13
N PHE A 37 -7.25 -4.68 -3.28
CA PHE A 37 -6.96 -4.81 -1.85
C PHE A 37 -5.69 -5.63 -1.61
N ILE A 38 -5.56 -6.77 -2.25
CA ILE A 38 -4.37 -7.64 -2.16
C ILE A 38 -3.14 -6.91 -2.71
N LEU A 39 -3.27 -6.26 -3.87
CA LEU A 39 -2.18 -5.49 -4.49
C LEU A 39 -1.69 -4.39 -3.55
N CYS A 40 -2.61 -3.58 -3.01
CA CYS A 40 -2.27 -2.50 -2.09
C CYS A 40 -1.65 -3.03 -0.78
N GLY A 41 -2.17 -4.13 -0.25
CA GLY A 41 -1.64 -4.76 0.96
C GLY A 41 -0.21 -5.27 0.77
N LEU A 42 0.07 -5.96 -0.34
CA LEU A 42 1.41 -6.44 -0.67
C LEU A 42 2.39 -5.28 -0.93
N MET A 43 1.95 -4.27 -1.69
CA MET A 43 2.76 -3.08 -1.95
C MET A 43 3.11 -2.35 -0.66
N GLY A 44 2.14 -2.17 0.23
CA GLY A 44 2.35 -1.54 1.53
C GLY A 44 3.35 -2.32 2.39
N TRP A 45 3.24 -3.64 2.44
CA TRP A 45 4.22 -4.48 3.13
C TRP A 45 5.63 -4.32 2.56
N CYS A 46 5.78 -4.33 1.25
CA CYS A 46 7.07 -4.13 0.60
C CYS A 46 7.66 -2.75 0.95
N LEU A 47 6.84 -1.70 0.90
CA LEU A 47 7.27 -0.35 1.25
C LEU A 47 7.67 -0.24 2.72
N GLU A 48 6.95 -0.89 3.63
CA GLU A 48 7.25 -0.87 5.06
C GLU A 48 8.53 -1.64 5.38
N ILE A 49 8.72 -2.82 4.81
CA ILE A 49 9.95 -3.60 4.97
C ILE A 49 11.14 -2.80 4.46
N PHE A 50 11.00 -2.17 3.28
CA PHE A 50 12.03 -1.29 2.73
C PHE A 50 12.32 -0.10 3.67
N TRP A 51 11.28 0.58 4.16
CA TRP A 51 11.38 1.73 5.05
C TRP A 51 12.06 1.38 6.38
N THR A 52 11.68 0.25 6.99
CA THR A 52 12.27 -0.22 8.24
C THR A 52 13.70 -0.70 8.05
N GLY A 53 14.00 -1.35 6.91
CA GLY A 53 15.36 -1.71 6.52
C GLY A 53 16.25 -0.48 6.31
N LEU A 54 15.73 0.58 5.67
CA LEU A 54 16.47 1.84 5.50
C LEU A 54 16.78 2.52 6.85
N LYS A 55 15.87 2.45 7.81
CA LYS A 55 16.13 2.91 9.18
C LYS A 55 17.23 2.09 9.88
N SER A 56 17.27 0.78 9.64
CA SER A 56 18.37 -0.08 10.12
C SER A 56 19.71 0.36 9.53
N PHE A 57 19.75 0.70 8.24
CA PHE A 57 20.95 1.27 7.60
C PHE A 57 21.39 2.58 8.24
N GLN A 58 20.45 3.52 8.48
CA GLN A 58 20.76 4.79 9.16
C GLN A 58 21.34 4.58 10.57
N ARG A 59 20.97 3.48 11.24
CA ARG A 59 21.51 3.08 12.54
C ARG A 59 22.82 2.27 12.43
N ARG A 60 23.43 2.21 11.25
CA ARG A 60 24.65 1.43 10.92
C ARG A 60 24.51 -0.07 11.18
N GLN A 61 23.31 -0.60 11.18
CA GLN A 61 23.06 -2.03 11.28
C GLN A 61 23.12 -2.65 9.87
N MET A 62 24.28 -3.19 9.50
CA MET A 62 24.55 -3.70 8.15
C MET A 62 23.70 -4.93 7.76
N LYS A 63 23.02 -5.56 8.72
CA LYS A 63 22.07 -6.64 8.43
C LYS A 63 20.83 -6.18 7.66
N LEU A 64 20.53 -4.87 7.66
CA LEU A 64 19.41 -4.25 6.95
C LEU A 64 18.06 -4.95 7.21
N GLU A 65 17.86 -5.39 8.44
CA GLU A 65 16.63 -6.10 8.83
C GLU A 65 15.43 -5.15 8.70
N GLY A 66 14.48 -5.55 7.85
CA GLY A 66 13.19 -4.90 7.70
C GLY A 66 12.11 -5.68 8.45
N HIS A 67 11.21 -4.98 9.12
CA HIS A 67 10.13 -5.58 9.91
C HIS A 67 8.78 -5.04 9.47
N SER A 68 7.78 -5.92 9.44
CA SER A 68 6.37 -5.55 9.30
C SER A 68 5.50 -6.51 10.11
N SER A 69 4.27 -6.13 10.40
CA SER A 69 3.28 -6.95 11.07
C SER A 69 2.23 -7.45 10.09
N ILE A 70 1.61 -8.60 10.36
CA ILE A 70 0.50 -9.13 9.57
C ILE A 70 -0.71 -8.17 9.57
N TRP A 71 -0.88 -7.40 10.65
CA TRP A 71 -1.94 -6.39 10.77
C TRP A 71 -1.78 -5.24 9.76
N MET A 72 -0.58 -5.00 9.28
CA MET A 72 -0.33 -3.94 8.30
C MET A 72 -0.87 -4.30 6.92
N PHE A 73 -0.99 -5.60 6.60
CA PHE A 73 -1.55 -6.03 5.33
C PHE A 73 -2.99 -5.51 5.09
N PRO A 74 -3.97 -5.79 5.96
CA PRO A 74 -5.32 -5.25 5.77
C PRO A 74 -5.36 -3.72 5.84
N ILE A 75 -4.52 -3.07 6.66
CA ILE A 75 -4.46 -1.61 6.78
C ILE A 75 -4.01 -1.00 5.44
N TYR A 76 -2.91 -1.48 4.86
CA TYR A 76 -2.47 -1.04 3.53
C TYR A 76 -3.45 -1.45 2.42
N GLY A 77 -4.11 -2.59 2.56
CA GLY A 77 -5.15 -3.04 1.63
C GLY A 77 -6.30 -2.03 1.51
N MET A 78 -6.62 -1.30 2.57
CA MET A 78 -7.65 -0.24 2.54
C MET A 78 -7.30 0.90 1.56
N ALA A 79 -6.03 1.06 1.16
CA ALA A 79 -5.65 1.99 0.08
C ALA A 79 -6.35 1.68 -1.25
N ALA A 80 -6.94 0.49 -1.43
CA ALA A 80 -7.78 0.18 -2.58
C ALA A 80 -8.96 1.16 -2.75
N PHE A 81 -9.45 1.75 -1.66
CA PHE A 81 -10.49 2.79 -1.70
C PHE A 81 -10.04 4.11 -2.33
N ILE A 82 -8.73 4.33 -2.49
CA ILE A 82 -8.20 5.45 -3.26
C ILE A 82 -8.62 5.34 -4.74
N GLY A 83 -8.80 4.14 -5.27
CA GLY A 83 -9.24 3.92 -6.65
C GLY A 83 -10.56 4.64 -6.98
N PRO A 84 -11.69 4.30 -6.34
CA PRO A 84 -12.94 5.03 -6.56
C PRO A 84 -12.83 6.52 -6.17
N ALA A 85 -12.17 6.88 -5.06
CA ALA A 85 -11.98 8.27 -4.67
C ALA A 85 -11.25 9.09 -5.75
N SER A 86 -10.25 8.51 -6.40
CA SER A 86 -9.46 9.16 -7.46
C SER A 86 -10.31 9.53 -8.69
N ARG A 87 -11.39 8.79 -8.98
CA ARG A 87 -12.31 9.10 -10.08
C ARG A 87 -13.06 10.40 -9.83
N PHE A 88 -13.52 10.64 -8.60
CA PHE A 88 -14.18 11.88 -8.19
C PHE A 88 -13.20 13.06 -8.15
N LEU A 89 -11.95 12.80 -7.74
CA LEU A 89 -10.93 13.82 -7.59
C LEU A 89 -10.12 14.09 -8.87
N ARG A 90 -10.40 13.41 -9.97
CA ARG A 90 -9.60 13.44 -11.21
C ARG A 90 -9.38 14.84 -11.78
N ARG A 91 -10.37 15.74 -11.61
CA ARG A 91 -10.31 17.13 -12.11
C ARG A 91 -9.69 18.11 -11.10
N ARG A 92 -9.31 17.66 -9.93
CA ARG A 92 -8.74 18.49 -8.87
C ARG A 92 -7.21 18.56 -8.95
N SER A 93 -6.64 19.62 -8.39
CA SER A 93 -5.19 19.79 -8.33
C SER A 93 -4.50 18.63 -7.60
N LEU A 94 -3.25 18.36 -7.94
CA LEU A 94 -2.44 17.32 -7.32
C LEU A 94 -2.31 17.55 -5.80
N TRP A 95 -2.14 18.80 -5.37
CA TRP A 95 -2.04 19.18 -3.96
C TRP A 95 -3.29 18.80 -3.18
N LEU A 96 -4.48 19.14 -3.72
CA LEU A 96 -5.73 18.80 -3.05
C LEU A 96 -5.94 17.29 -2.96
N ARG A 97 -5.63 16.55 -4.03
CA ARG A 97 -5.75 15.08 -4.03
C ARG A 97 -4.83 14.45 -2.99
N GLY A 98 -3.54 14.80 -3.02
CA GLY A 98 -2.57 14.31 -2.06
C GLY A 98 -2.93 14.64 -0.61
N SER A 99 -3.42 15.86 -0.34
CA SER A 99 -3.88 16.25 1.00
C SER A 99 -5.07 15.43 1.48
N ILE A 100 -6.07 15.18 0.61
CA ILE A 100 -7.22 14.34 0.93
C ILE A 100 -6.76 12.90 1.25
N TYR A 101 -5.86 12.33 0.43
CA TYR A 101 -5.33 10.98 0.69
C TYR A 101 -4.56 10.91 2.01
N THR A 102 -3.76 11.93 2.31
CA THR A 102 -3.05 12.03 3.60
C THR A 102 -4.02 12.03 4.77
N CYS A 103 -5.08 12.83 4.70
CA CYS A 103 -6.10 12.86 5.74
C CYS A 103 -6.81 11.50 5.88
N CYS A 104 -7.13 10.83 4.78
CA CYS A 104 -7.74 9.49 4.81
C CYS A 104 -6.79 8.45 5.41
N ILE A 105 -5.49 8.51 5.09
CA ILE A 105 -4.48 7.62 5.67
C ILE A 105 -4.38 7.85 7.18
N PHE A 106 -4.25 9.09 7.63
CA PHE A 106 -4.23 9.40 9.06
C PHE A 106 -5.50 8.95 9.79
N LEU A 107 -6.67 9.12 9.17
CA LEU A 107 -7.92 8.64 9.74
C LEU A 107 -7.91 7.10 9.87
N THR A 108 -7.46 6.40 8.85
CA THR A 108 -7.32 4.94 8.84
C THR A 108 -6.34 4.49 9.94
N GLU A 109 -5.15 5.11 10.03
CA GLU A 109 -4.18 4.83 11.10
C GLU A 109 -4.79 5.08 12.48
N PHE A 110 -5.53 6.17 12.66
CA PHE A 110 -6.13 6.50 13.94
C PHE A 110 -7.18 5.48 14.36
N VAL A 111 -8.09 5.13 13.46
CA VAL A 111 -9.18 4.17 13.75
C VAL A 111 -8.60 2.78 14.01
N THR A 112 -7.78 2.27 13.10
CA THR A 112 -7.19 0.93 13.21
C THR A 112 -6.20 0.85 14.37
N GLY A 113 -5.35 1.86 14.54
CA GLY A 113 -4.39 1.91 15.64
C GLY A 113 -5.06 2.05 17.01
N SER A 114 -6.15 2.83 17.12
CA SER A 114 -6.93 2.91 18.36
C SER A 114 -7.56 1.57 18.71
N PHE A 115 -8.12 0.88 17.72
CA PHE A 115 -8.68 -0.45 17.91
C PHE A 115 -7.61 -1.46 18.35
N LEU A 116 -6.50 -1.55 17.62
CA LEU A 116 -5.40 -2.47 17.92
C LEU A 116 -4.74 -2.15 19.27
N LYS A 117 -4.59 -0.86 19.61
CA LYS A 117 -4.02 -0.44 20.90
C LYS A 117 -4.90 -0.84 22.07
N LYS A 118 -6.23 -0.75 21.93
CA LYS A 118 -7.18 -1.20 22.94
C LYS A 118 -7.05 -2.70 23.23
N HIS A 119 -6.65 -3.48 22.25
CA HIS A 119 -6.45 -4.94 22.37
C HIS A 119 -4.99 -5.35 22.58
N ASN A 120 -4.07 -4.41 22.84
CA ASN A 120 -2.62 -4.66 22.98
C ASN A 120 -1.98 -5.35 21.77
N MET A 121 -2.52 -5.13 20.58
CA MET A 121 -2.06 -5.73 19.31
C MET A 121 -1.46 -4.72 18.33
N CYS A 122 -1.32 -3.44 18.72
CA CYS A 122 -0.80 -2.40 17.84
C CYS A 122 0.69 -2.61 17.57
N PRO A 123 1.11 -2.82 16.31
CA PRO A 123 2.50 -3.11 15.98
C PRO A 123 3.39 -1.86 15.95
N TRP A 124 2.84 -0.67 16.12
CA TRP A 124 3.59 0.58 16.18
C TRP A 124 3.24 1.39 17.42
N ASP A 125 4.21 2.17 17.89
CA ASP A 125 4.04 3.14 18.98
C ASP A 125 4.87 4.39 18.71
N TYR A 126 4.18 5.51 18.53
CA TYR A 126 4.78 6.81 18.30
C TYR A 126 4.81 7.71 19.55
N SER A 127 4.57 7.16 20.73
CA SER A 127 4.50 7.94 21.98
C SER A 127 5.76 8.78 22.26
N LYS A 128 6.92 8.31 21.78
CA LYS A 128 8.20 9.02 21.91
C LYS A 128 8.44 10.09 20.83
N ALA A 129 7.58 10.18 19.81
CA ALA A 129 7.74 11.15 18.74
C ALA A 129 7.21 12.53 19.16
N ARG A 130 7.90 13.62 18.74
CA ARG A 130 7.54 14.98 19.13
C ARG A 130 6.14 15.40 18.66
N PHE A 131 5.77 15.02 17.45
CA PHE A 131 4.49 15.38 16.80
C PHE A 131 3.58 14.15 16.69
N ASN A 132 3.27 13.52 17.82
CA ASN A 132 2.36 12.39 17.85
C ASN A 132 0.97 12.75 18.39
N ILE A 133 -0.05 12.02 17.98
CA ILE A 133 -1.40 12.07 18.53
C ILE A 133 -1.69 10.71 19.17
N ARG A 134 -1.82 10.67 20.49
CA ARG A 134 -2.09 9.47 21.30
C ARG A 134 -1.10 8.31 21.09
N GLY A 135 0.10 8.61 20.57
CA GLY A 135 1.09 7.60 20.20
C GLY A 135 0.69 6.73 19.00
N ILE A 136 -0.38 7.10 18.26
CA ILE A 136 -0.92 6.33 17.13
C ILE A 136 -0.57 6.99 15.81
N ILE A 137 -0.72 8.31 15.70
CA ILE A 137 -0.40 9.09 14.51
C ILE A 137 0.90 9.86 14.74
N ARG A 138 1.63 10.03 13.66
CA ARG A 138 2.82 10.85 13.62
C ARG A 138 2.72 11.89 12.51
N LEU A 139 2.46 13.16 12.88
CA LEU A 139 2.16 14.23 11.91
C LEU A 139 3.32 14.58 10.97
N ASP A 140 4.55 14.42 11.40
CA ASP A 140 5.74 14.63 10.55
C ASP A 140 5.88 13.59 9.42
N TYR A 141 5.01 12.56 9.39
CA TYR A 141 4.88 11.64 8.26
C TYR A 141 3.92 12.16 7.17
N ALA A 142 3.27 13.30 7.34
CA ALA A 142 2.36 13.86 6.34
C ALA A 142 2.97 13.94 4.92
N PRO A 143 4.23 14.39 4.70
CA PRO A 143 4.83 14.36 3.35
C PRO A 143 4.98 12.95 2.79
N VAL A 144 5.31 11.97 3.63
CA VAL A 144 5.44 10.55 3.23
C VAL A 144 4.07 10.01 2.82
N TRP A 145 3.03 10.25 3.61
CA TRP A 145 1.66 9.84 3.30
C TRP A 145 1.09 10.53 2.08
N PHE A 146 1.47 11.80 1.85
CA PHE A 146 1.12 12.53 0.64
C PHE A 146 1.66 11.83 -0.61
N LEU A 147 2.94 11.50 -0.63
CA LEU A 147 3.57 10.80 -1.74
C LEU A 147 3.03 9.37 -1.89
N THR A 148 2.84 8.66 -0.79
CA THR A 148 2.29 7.31 -0.77
C THR A 148 0.87 7.27 -1.32
N GLY A 149 0.01 8.22 -0.94
CA GLY A 149 -1.35 8.33 -1.45
C GLY A 149 -1.39 8.55 -2.97
N LEU A 150 -0.53 9.43 -3.49
CA LEU A 150 -0.40 9.67 -4.93
C LEU A 150 0.19 8.45 -5.68
N LEU A 151 1.12 7.73 -5.05
CA LEU A 151 1.67 6.49 -5.61
C LEU A 151 0.58 5.43 -5.76
N TYR A 152 -0.22 5.18 -4.72
CA TYR A 152 -1.36 4.26 -4.79
C TYR A 152 -2.38 4.69 -5.85
N GLU A 153 -2.70 5.99 -5.93
CA GLU A 153 -3.57 6.50 -6.99
C GLU A 153 -3.03 6.13 -8.37
N ARG A 154 -1.74 6.36 -8.62
CA ARG A 154 -1.10 6.05 -9.91
C ARG A 154 -1.17 4.55 -10.24
N ILE A 155 -0.83 3.70 -9.28
CA ILE A 155 -0.84 2.24 -9.45
C ILE A 155 -2.26 1.75 -9.77
N LEU A 156 -3.26 2.20 -8.99
CA LEU A 156 -4.64 1.80 -9.16
C LEU A 156 -5.24 2.28 -10.50
N ARG A 157 -4.81 3.44 -10.99
CA ARG A 157 -5.22 3.93 -12.33
C ARG A 157 -4.63 3.09 -13.46
N ILE A 158 -3.37 2.65 -13.33
CA ILE A 158 -2.74 1.77 -14.31
C ILE A 158 -3.48 0.44 -14.36
N GLU A 159 -3.83 -0.10 -13.19
CA GLU A 159 -4.59 -1.35 -13.09
C GLU A 159 -5.99 -1.23 -13.70
N ASP A 160 -6.70 -0.12 -13.45
CA ASP A 160 -8.01 0.15 -14.05
C ASP A 160 -7.94 0.29 -15.57
N GLY A 161 -6.90 0.92 -16.12
CA GLY A 161 -6.68 1.06 -17.56
C GLY A 161 -6.44 -0.29 -18.25
N ARG A 162 -5.76 -1.21 -17.56
CA ARG A 162 -5.49 -2.57 -18.08
C ARG A 162 -6.70 -3.48 -18.04
N ALA A 163 -7.59 -3.30 -17.09
CA ALA A 163 -8.81 -4.10 -16.96
C ALA A 163 -9.90 -3.69 -17.97
N GLY A 164 -9.77 -2.51 -18.62
CA GLY A 164 -10.70 -1.99 -19.61
C GLY A 164 -10.23 -2.15 -21.07
N SER A 165 -9.04 -2.67 -21.31
CA SER A 165 -8.48 -3.01 -22.63
C SER A 165 -8.56 -4.53 -22.87
#